data_6b5c12ad08ca39286f4c132f927a9521
#
_entry.id   6b5c12ad08ca39286f4c132f927a9521
#
_cell.length_a   1.000
_cell.length_b   1.000
_cell.length_c   1.000
_cell.angle_alpha   90.00
_cell.angle_beta   90.00
_cell.angle_gamma   90.00
#
_symmetry.space_group_name_H-M   'P 1'
#
loop_
_entity.id
_entity.type
_entity.pdbx_description
1 polymer ?
#
loop_
_entity_poly.entity_id
_entity_poly.type
_entity_poly.pdbx_seq_one_letter_code
_entity_poly.pdbx_strand_id
1 'polypeptide(L)'
;MSTTANLPTFAGLDELARLVTGRRGLYVRWSRGPERDLPDVTSTDDLTGVKLPGLSATPLDVEEWWGERPVRVWVARRLYDYCHLPRVKDPRTRPWVLHGSETARGPDNEPLVTDVEPLGWIADHVIEEACRIVTEQPGHWGPLDREGRA
;
A
#
# COMPACT_ATOMS: atom_id res chain seq x y z
N MET A 1 9.24 -2.04 -23.38
CA MET A 1 8.12 -1.15 -23.52
C MET A 1 7.55 -0.82 -22.16
N SER A 2 7.53 0.45 -21.82
CA SER A 2 7.04 0.88 -20.52
C SER A 2 5.56 1.15 -20.56
N THR A 3 4.83 0.66 -19.55
CA THR A 3 3.41 0.92 -19.40
C THR A 3 3.11 1.83 -18.22
N THR A 4 4.15 2.30 -17.53
CA THR A 4 3.95 3.07 -16.30
C THR A 4 3.27 4.40 -16.56
N ALA A 5 3.54 5.04 -17.70
CA ALA A 5 2.94 6.32 -18.03
C ALA A 5 1.42 6.21 -18.28
N ASN A 6 0.93 5.01 -18.53
CA ASN A 6 -0.48 4.79 -18.86
C ASN A 6 -1.20 3.96 -17.79
N LEU A 7 -0.69 3.96 -16.56
CA LEU A 7 -1.34 3.24 -15.50
C LEU A 7 -2.73 3.79 -15.21
N PRO A 8 -3.71 2.91 -15.01
CA PRO A 8 -5.04 3.37 -14.59
C PRO A 8 -5.00 3.95 -13.17
N THR A 9 -6.08 4.61 -12.82
CA THR A 9 -6.26 5.11 -11.46
C THR A 9 -7.48 4.41 -10.86
N PHE A 10 -7.29 3.80 -9.70
CA PHE A 10 -8.41 3.22 -8.97
C PHE A 10 -9.21 4.35 -8.35
N ALA A 11 -10.48 4.42 -8.72
CA ALA A 11 -11.34 5.54 -8.36
C ALA A 11 -12.28 5.23 -7.20
N GLY A 12 -12.24 4.02 -6.66
CA GLY A 12 -13.10 3.65 -5.53
C GLY A 12 -12.57 2.46 -4.76
N LEU A 13 -12.96 2.39 -3.48
CA LEU A 13 -12.59 1.26 -2.64
C LEU A 13 -13.16 -0.05 -3.17
N ASP A 14 -14.32 0.00 -3.83
CA ASP A 14 -14.91 -1.22 -4.38
C ASP A 14 -14.06 -1.83 -5.49
N GLU A 15 -13.41 -1.00 -6.29
CA GLU A 15 -12.48 -1.49 -7.31
C GLU A 15 -11.31 -2.23 -6.67
N LEU A 16 -10.74 -1.62 -5.64
CA LEU A 16 -9.63 -2.24 -4.92
C LEU A 16 -10.05 -3.51 -4.22
N ALA A 17 -11.25 -3.52 -3.63
CA ALA A 17 -11.76 -4.72 -2.97
C ALA A 17 -11.93 -5.88 -3.96
N ARG A 18 -12.41 -5.59 -5.16
CA ARG A 18 -12.56 -6.62 -6.20
C ARG A 18 -11.20 -7.15 -6.63
N LEU A 19 -10.23 -6.27 -6.79
CA LEU A 19 -8.88 -6.68 -7.15
C LEU A 19 -8.26 -7.58 -6.08
N VAL A 20 -8.38 -7.18 -4.83
CA VAL A 20 -7.80 -7.92 -3.71
C VAL A 20 -8.49 -9.28 -3.54
N THR A 21 -9.78 -9.35 -3.82
CA THR A 21 -10.52 -10.61 -3.74
C THR A 21 -10.07 -11.59 -4.82
N GLY A 22 -9.75 -11.10 -6.00
CA GLY A 22 -9.43 -11.95 -7.15
C GLY A 22 -7.97 -12.25 -7.37
N ARG A 23 -7.07 -11.64 -6.60
CA ARG A 23 -5.64 -11.77 -6.87
C ARG A 23 -4.85 -11.61 -5.58
N ARG A 24 -3.77 -12.39 -5.43
CA ARG A 24 -2.88 -12.33 -4.28
C ARG A 24 -1.57 -11.64 -4.67
N GLY A 25 -0.76 -11.32 -3.67
CA GLY A 25 0.53 -10.69 -3.90
C GLY A 25 0.43 -9.20 -4.19
N LEU A 26 -0.55 -8.54 -3.58
CA LEU A 26 -0.82 -7.12 -3.81
C LEU A 26 -0.31 -6.27 -2.67
N TYR A 27 0.25 -5.12 -3.03
CA TYR A 27 0.83 -4.18 -2.06
C TYR A 27 0.50 -2.75 -2.48
N VAL A 28 0.56 -1.83 -1.52
CA VAL A 28 0.48 -0.39 -1.77
C VAL A 28 1.81 0.23 -1.39
N ARG A 29 2.32 1.09 -2.25
CA ARG A 29 3.52 1.87 -1.96
C ARG A 29 3.18 3.35 -2.10
N TRP A 30 3.74 4.15 -1.21
CA TRP A 30 3.62 5.60 -1.24
C TRP A 30 4.94 6.17 -1.70
N SER A 31 4.98 6.71 -2.92
CA SER A 31 6.20 7.26 -3.49
C SER A 31 5.89 8.17 -4.66
N ARG A 32 6.93 8.62 -5.35
CA ARG A 32 6.74 9.43 -6.55
C ARG A 32 6.28 8.61 -7.76
N GLY A 33 6.23 7.31 -7.61
CA GLY A 33 5.65 6.45 -8.61
C GLY A 33 6.60 5.40 -9.16
N PRO A 34 6.05 4.44 -9.92
CA PRO A 34 6.84 3.34 -10.43
C PRO A 34 7.95 3.76 -11.38
N GLU A 35 7.80 4.85 -12.11
CA GLU A 35 8.86 5.32 -13.00
C GLU A 35 10.14 5.67 -12.24
N ARG A 36 9.99 6.15 -11.01
CA ARG A 36 11.13 6.49 -10.15
C ARG A 36 11.66 5.28 -9.41
N ASP A 37 10.77 4.36 -9.02
CA ASP A 37 11.13 3.23 -8.17
C ASP A 37 11.66 2.02 -8.93
N LEU A 38 11.08 1.71 -10.10
CA LEU A 38 11.39 0.46 -10.78
C LEU A 38 12.83 0.32 -11.30
N PRO A 39 13.49 1.40 -11.73
CA PRO A 39 14.88 1.24 -12.20
C PRO A 39 15.80 0.58 -11.18
N ASP A 40 15.55 0.83 -9.89
CA ASP A 40 16.37 0.27 -8.82
C ASP A 40 15.69 -0.90 -8.12
N VAL A 41 14.37 -0.88 -8.01
CA VAL A 41 13.56 -1.84 -7.25
C VAL A 41 14.11 -1.99 -5.83
N THR A 42 14.51 -0.87 -5.22
CA THR A 42 15.02 -0.85 -3.86
C THR A 42 14.49 0.37 -3.12
N SER A 43 14.41 0.23 -1.80
CA SER A 43 14.16 1.35 -0.91
C SER A 43 15.46 1.73 -0.21
N THR A 44 15.47 2.89 0.43
CA THR A 44 16.63 3.33 1.21
C THR A 44 16.19 3.47 2.66
N ASP A 45 17.00 2.92 3.56
CA ASP A 45 16.75 3.08 5.00
C ASP A 45 17.00 4.55 5.38
N ASP A 46 16.00 5.19 5.97
CA ASP A 46 16.06 6.60 6.32
C ASP A 46 17.13 6.93 7.35
N LEU A 47 17.44 5.98 8.22
CA LEU A 47 18.41 6.21 9.28
C LEU A 47 19.86 6.05 8.83
N THR A 48 20.13 5.08 7.98
CA THR A 48 21.50 4.75 7.59
C THR A 48 21.85 5.12 6.15
N GLY A 49 20.85 5.39 5.31
CA GLY A 49 21.07 5.63 3.90
C GLY A 49 21.41 4.40 3.09
N VAL A 50 21.30 3.22 3.70
CA VAL A 50 21.65 1.97 3.03
C VAL A 50 20.49 1.50 2.17
N LYS A 51 20.79 1.02 0.95
CA LYS A 51 19.76 0.46 0.08
C LYS A 51 19.30 -0.88 0.60
N LEU A 52 17.99 -1.08 0.58
CA LEU A 52 17.35 -2.32 1.01
C LEU A 52 17.10 -3.23 -0.20
N PRO A 53 17.00 -4.56 0.01
CA PRO A 53 16.88 -5.51 -1.12
C PRO A 53 15.46 -5.61 -1.69
N GLY A 54 14.73 -4.51 -1.79
CA GLY A 54 13.40 -4.49 -2.37
C GLY A 54 12.70 -3.18 -2.05
N LEU A 55 11.49 -3.03 -2.58
CA LEU A 55 10.67 -1.85 -2.31
C LEU A 55 9.85 -2.06 -1.05
N SER A 56 9.91 -1.11 -0.13
CA SER A 56 9.07 -1.12 1.05
C SER A 56 7.62 -0.86 0.65
N ALA A 57 6.70 -1.73 1.05
CA ALA A 57 5.30 -1.63 0.66
C ALA A 57 4.40 -2.27 1.70
N THR A 58 3.12 -1.87 1.71
CA THR A 58 2.13 -2.37 2.65
C THR A 58 1.29 -3.45 1.98
N PRO A 59 1.18 -4.66 2.58
CA PRO A 59 0.39 -5.73 1.97
C PRO A 59 -1.10 -5.38 1.93
N LEU A 60 -1.76 -5.73 0.84
CA LEU A 60 -3.21 -5.60 0.70
C LEU A 60 -3.93 -6.94 0.82
N ASP A 61 -3.24 -8.06 0.69
CA ASP A 61 -3.87 -9.37 0.76
C ASP A 61 -4.59 -9.53 2.09
N VAL A 62 -5.85 -10.00 2.03
CA VAL A 62 -6.65 -10.21 3.22
C VAL A 62 -6.07 -11.39 4.01
N GLU A 63 -5.86 -11.18 5.30
CA GLU A 63 -5.36 -12.23 6.17
C GLU A 63 -6.51 -13.09 6.69
N GLU A 64 -6.18 -14.34 7.01
CA GLU A 64 -7.19 -15.32 7.37
C GLU A 64 -8.05 -14.91 8.57
N TRP A 65 -7.44 -14.24 9.55
CA TRP A 65 -8.15 -13.83 10.76
C TRP A 65 -9.27 -12.82 10.47
N TRP A 66 -9.23 -12.14 9.32
CA TRP A 66 -10.26 -11.19 8.95
C TRP A 66 -11.61 -11.89 8.75
N GLY A 67 -11.59 -13.14 8.24
CA GLY A 67 -12.80 -13.95 8.06
C GLY A 67 -13.69 -13.41 6.95
N GLU A 68 -14.98 -13.43 7.21
CA GLU A 68 -15.97 -13.05 6.20
C GLU A 68 -16.37 -11.58 6.24
N ARG A 69 -15.68 -10.78 7.03
CA ARG A 69 -15.97 -9.36 7.08
C ARG A 69 -15.69 -8.71 5.71
N PRO A 70 -16.29 -7.55 5.42
CA PRO A 70 -16.15 -6.94 4.09
C PRO A 70 -14.69 -6.64 3.74
N VAL A 71 -14.31 -7.06 2.54
CA VAL A 71 -12.95 -6.80 2.04
C VAL A 71 -12.72 -5.30 1.86
N ARG A 72 -13.77 -4.56 1.50
CA ARG A 72 -13.71 -3.11 1.36
C ARG A 72 -13.21 -2.44 2.65
N VAL A 73 -13.66 -2.92 3.79
CA VAL A 73 -13.24 -2.38 5.09
C VAL A 73 -11.78 -2.74 5.38
N TRP A 74 -11.37 -3.96 5.01
CA TRP A 74 -9.97 -4.35 5.12
C TRP A 74 -9.06 -3.42 4.32
N VAL A 75 -9.41 -3.18 3.07
CA VAL A 75 -8.62 -2.30 2.21
C VAL A 75 -8.58 -0.90 2.81
N ALA A 76 -9.71 -0.40 3.30
CA ALA A 76 -9.75 0.92 3.94
C ALA A 76 -8.77 1.00 5.10
N ARG A 77 -8.71 -0.03 5.93
CA ARG A 77 -7.79 -0.03 7.06
C ARG A 77 -6.33 -0.06 6.61
N ARG A 78 -6.01 -0.83 5.56
CA ARG A 78 -4.63 -0.86 5.06
C ARG A 78 -4.21 0.48 4.45
N LEU A 79 -5.16 1.23 3.90
CA LEU A 79 -4.87 2.55 3.34
C LEU A 79 -4.89 3.66 4.40
N TYR A 80 -5.40 3.40 5.56
CA TYR A 80 -5.61 4.41 6.59
C TYR A 80 -4.34 5.17 6.94
N ASP A 81 -3.22 4.46 7.02
CA ASP A 81 -1.95 5.08 7.41
C ASP A 81 -1.47 6.10 6.39
N TYR A 82 -1.90 5.96 5.13
CA TYR A 82 -1.52 6.90 4.07
C TYR A 82 -2.25 8.23 4.18
N CYS A 83 -3.27 8.33 5.03
CA CYS A 83 -4.00 9.58 5.23
C CYS A 83 -3.12 10.70 5.76
N HIS A 84 -2.07 10.33 6.46
CA HIS A 84 -1.23 11.31 7.15
C HIS A 84 0.08 11.59 6.43
N LEU A 85 0.47 10.74 5.47
CA LEU A 85 1.77 10.84 4.83
C LEU A 85 1.99 12.11 4.01
N PRO A 86 0.99 12.64 3.28
CA PRO A 86 1.22 13.85 2.48
C PRO A 86 1.65 15.06 3.28
N ARG A 87 1.36 15.06 4.58
CA ARG A 87 1.72 16.19 5.45
C ARG A 87 3.16 16.17 5.90
N VAL A 88 3.79 15.01 5.82
CA VAL A 88 5.13 14.78 6.35
C VAL A 88 6.15 14.59 5.24
N LYS A 89 5.70 13.99 4.14
CA LYS A 89 6.56 13.62 3.01
C LYS A 89 6.45 14.66 1.90
N ASP A 90 7.21 14.41 0.85
CA ASP A 90 7.17 15.19 -0.38
C ASP A 90 5.72 15.22 -0.93
N PRO A 91 5.16 16.41 -1.21
CA PRO A 91 3.78 16.48 -1.73
C PRO A 91 3.60 15.82 -3.10
N ARG A 92 4.68 15.45 -3.78
CA ARG A 92 4.61 14.73 -5.04
C ARG A 92 4.43 13.23 -4.87
N THR A 93 4.51 12.72 -3.64
CA THR A 93 4.30 11.29 -3.42
C THR A 93 2.82 10.97 -3.50
N ARG A 94 2.53 9.77 -4.02
CA ARG A 94 1.18 9.28 -4.22
C ARG A 94 1.14 7.78 -3.95
N PRO A 95 0.00 7.27 -3.48
CA PRO A 95 -0.14 5.82 -3.31
C PRO A 95 -0.41 5.14 -4.64
N TRP A 96 0.18 3.98 -4.84
CA TRP A 96 -0.06 3.15 -6.02
C TRP A 96 0.00 1.68 -5.65
N VAL A 97 -0.75 0.87 -6.43
CA VAL A 97 -0.89 -0.56 -6.19
C VAL A 97 0.08 -1.31 -7.10
N LEU A 98 0.71 -2.33 -6.53
CA LEU A 98 1.62 -3.19 -7.27
C LEU A 98 1.38 -4.65 -6.91
N HIS A 99 1.80 -5.52 -7.81
CA HIS A 99 1.93 -6.95 -7.56
C HIS A 99 3.41 -7.25 -7.43
N GLY A 100 3.77 -8.12 -6.50
CA GLY A 100 5.17 -8.49 -6.34
C GLY A 100 5.34 -9.63 -5.36
N SER A 101 6.61 -9.93 -5.06
CA SER A 101 6.97 -11.01 -4.15
C SER A 101 7.74 -10.44 -2.98
N GLU A 102 7.29 -10.76 -1.78
CA GLU A 102 8.03 -10.40 -0.57
C GLU A 102 9.25 -11.31 -0.45
N THR A 103 10.43 -10.72 -0.44
CA THR A 103 11.67 -11.48 -0.41
C THR A 103 12.51 -11.20 0.83
N ALA A 104 12.15 -10.17 1.60
CA ALA A 104 12.90 -9.79 2.81
C ALA A 104 12.03 -8.90 3.67
N ARG A 105 12.55 -8.55 4.86
CA ARG A 105 11.94 -7.57 5.76
C ARG A 105 12.90 -6.44 6.00
N GLY A 106 12.39 -5.23 6.07
CA GLY A 106 13.20 -4.05 6.37
C GLY A 106 13.41 -3.86 7.87
N PRO A 107 14.14 -2.79 8.24
CA PRO A 107 14.48 -2.54 9.65
C PRO A 107 13.25 -2.38 10.56
N ASP A 108 12.13 -1.90 10.01
CA ASP A 108 10.89 -1.73 10.77
C ASP A 108 9.94 -2.91 10.56
N ASN A 109 10.48 -4.04 10.12
CA ASN A 109 9.72 -5.25 9.85
C ASN A 109 8.70 -5.06 8.71
N GLU A 110 8.90 -4.07 7.87
CA GLU A 110 8.05 -3.87 6.71
C GLU A 110 8.43 -4.84 5.59
N PRO A 111 7.46 -5.32 4.78
CA PRO A 111 7.77 -6.17 3.64
C PRO A 111 8.62 -5.44 2.61
N LEU A 112 9.61 -6.13 2.07
CA LEU A 112 10.40 -5.66 0.94
C LEU A 112 10.04 -6.51 -0.26
N VAL A 113 9.62 -5.86 -1.34
CA VAL A 113 9.01 -6.52 -2.49
C VAL A 113 9.90 -6.39 -3.72
N THR A 114 10.05 -7.51 -4.45
CA THR A 114 10.75 -7.55 -5.73
C THR A 114 9.82 -8.08 -6.81
N ASP A 115 10.29 -8.14 -8.05
CA ASP A 115 9.50 -8.58 -9.20
C ASP A 115 8.22 -7.75 -9.33
N VAL A 116 8.38 -6.44 -9.24
CA VAL A 116 7.26 -5.50 -9.12
C VAL A 116 6.57 -5.27 -10.46
N GLU A 117 5.26 -5.44 -10.46
CA GLU A 117 4.38 -5.08 -11.56
C GLU A 117 3.45 -3.98 -11.10
N PRO A 118 3.58 -2.75 -11.61
CA PRO A 118 2.67 -1.68 -11.21
C PRO A 118 1.30 -1.91 -11.82
N LEU A 119 0.25 -1.71 -11.01
CA LEU A 119 -1.12 -1.96 -11.43
C LEU A 119 -1.94 -0.69 -11.59
N GLY A 120 -1.71 0.31 -10.76
CA GLY A 120 -2.44 1.57 -10.89
C GLY A 120 -2.22 2.50 -9.72
N TRP A 121 -2.57 3.77 -9.94
CA TRP A 121 -2.57 4.79 -8.89
C TRP A 121 -3.83 4.67 -8.06
N ILE A 122 -3.81 5.24 -6.87
CA ILE A 122 -5.00 5.35 -6.03
C ILE A 122 -5.39 6.82 -5.97
N ALA A 123 -6.64 7.13 -6.32
CA ALA A 123 -7.12 8.51 -6.31
C ALA A 123 -7.19 9.05 -4.87
N ASP A 124 -6.98 10.37 -4.72
CA ASP A 124 -6.97 10.99 -3.41
C ASP A 124 -8.27 10.77 -2.64
N HIS A 125 -9.42 10.82 -3.32
CA HIS A 125 -10.70 10.63 -2.64
C HIS A 125 -10.87 9.21 -2.09
N VAL A 126 -10.16 8.23 -2.64
CA VAL A 126 -10.18 6.86 -2.11
C VAL A 126 -9.51 6.83 -0.74
N ILE A 127 -8.38 7.53 -0.60
CA ILE A 127 -7.70 7.63 0.68
C ILE A 127 -8.59 8.35 1.70
N GLU A 128 -9.27 9.42 1.28
CA GLU A 128 -10.20 10.15 2.15
C GLU A 128 -11.34 9.28 2.61
N GLU A 129 -11.90 8.48 1.70
CA GLU A 129 -12.97 7.55 2.04
C GLU A 129 -12.47 6.49 3.03
N ALA A 130 -11.28 5.97 2.83
CA ALA A 130 -10.68 5.00 3.74
C ALA A 130 -10.55 5.59 5.15
N CYS A 131 -10.10 6.85 5.26
CA CYS A 131 -10.00 7.53 6.55
C CYS A 131 -11.35 7.60 7.25
N ARG A 132 -12.41 7.96 6.51
CA ARG A 132 -13.75 8.06 7.10
C ARG A 132 -14.22 6.71 7.62
N ILE A 133 -14.06 5.66 6.82
CA ILE A 133 -14.51 4.32 7.21
C ILE A 133 -13.85 3.88 8.51
N VAL A 134 -12.54 4.07 8.61
CA VAL A 134 -11.80 3.61 9.79
C VAL A 134 -12.17 4.44 11.01
N THR A 135 -12.32 5.76 10.86
CA THR A 135 -12.68 6.61 12.01
C THR A 135 -14.10 6.36 12.48
N GLU A 136 -15.01 5.92 11.58
CA GLU A 136 -16.39 5.62 11.94
C GLU A 136 -16.57 4.23 12.53
N GLN A 137 -15.57 3.37 12.44
CA GLN A 137 -15.61 2.00 12.96
C GLN A 137 -14.42 1.75 13.87
N PRO A 138 -14.38 2.39 15.04
CA PRO A 138 -13.23 2.20 15.95
C PRO A 138 -13.22 0.80 16.53
N GLY A 139 -12.02 0.23 16.61
CA GLY A 139 -11.81 -1.06 17.26
C GLY A 139 -11.99 -2.26 16.35
N HIS A 140 -11.62 -3.42 16.87
CA HIS A 140 -11.81 -4.71 16.19
C HIS A 140 -10.91 -4.93 14.98
N TRP A 141 -9.75 -4.30 14.96
CA TRP A 141 -8.80 -4.45 13.86
C TRP A 141 -7.78 -5.57 14.08
N GLY A 142 -7.83 -6.25 15.24
CA GLY A 142 -6.92 -7.33 15.53
C GLY A 142 -5.45 -6.90 15.47
N PRO A 143 -4.60 -7.65 14.76
CA PRO A 143 -3.19 -7.27 14.64
C PRO A 143 -2.97 -5.89 14.04
N LEU A 144 -3.90 -5.39 13.25
CA LEU A 144 -3.76 -4.07 12.63
C LEU A 144 -3.86 -2.93 13.64
N ASP A 145 -4.47 -3.16 14.79
CA ASP A 145 -4.55 -2.15 15.83
C ASP A 145 -3.16 -1.70 16.29
N ARG A 146 -2.22 -2.63 16.34
CA ARG A 146 -0.85 -2.31 16.75
C ARG A 146 -0.13 -1.51 15.68
N GLU A 147 -0.35 -1.85 14.43
CA GLU A 147 0.28 -1.15 13.31
C GLU A 147 -0.22 0.29 13.21
N GLY A 148 -1.49 0.51 13.50
CA GLY A 148 -2.07 1.83 13.41
C GLY A 148 -1.70 2.79 14.53
N ARG A 149 -0.90 2.35 15.49
CA ARG A 149 -0.51 3.17 16.62
C ARG A 149 0.86 3.81 16.50
N ALA A 150 1.48 3.62 15.39
CA ALA A 150 2.85 4.11 15.20
C ALA A 150 2.98 5.61 15.49
#